data_c2f9cdc8a6bf24c55a4a3db49b392c3a
#
_entry.id   c2f9cdc8a6bf24c55a4a3db49b392c3a
#
_cell.length_a   1.000
_cell.length_b   1.000
_cell.length_c   1.000
_cell.angle_alpha   90.00
_cell.angle_beta   90.00
_cell.angle_gamma   90.00
#
_symmetry.space_group_name_H-M   'P 1'
#
loop_
_entity.id
_entity.type
_entity.pdbx_description
1 polymer ?
#
loop_
_entity_poly.entity_id
_entity_poly.type
_entity_poly.pdbx_seq_one_letter_code
_entity_poly.pdbx_strand_id
1 'polypeptide(L)'
;LKVARLYSFNDIRIEEIPVPQPGPGDALIKTRACGICSGDIMPWYIEKKAPLVLGHEPSGEIVEVGKEVRSFRKGDRVFTHHHAPCLSCKYCKRGDFVQCSTWKSSRIIPGGVSEYILIQAINLENDTFVLPESLGFEDGTLVEPTACSVKGLRRAHIRQGDTVLVIGL
;
A
#
# COMPACT_ATOMS: atom_id res chain seq x y z
N LEU A 1 -19.32 2.95 -2.20
CA LEU A 1 -18.33 2.03 -2.78
C LEU A 1 -18.40 0.67 -2.07
N LYS A 2 -18.10 -0.40 -2.80
CA LYS A 2 -18.00 -1.76 -2.23
C LYS A 2 -16.60 -1.99 -1.67
N VAL A 3 -16.56 -2.68 -0.52
CA VAL A 3 -15.33 -3.05 0.18
C VAL A 3 -15.40 -4.51 0.64
N ALA A 4 -14.25 -5.19 0.72
CA ALA A 4 -14.15 -6.49 1.38
C ALA A 4 -13.65 -6.28 2.82
N ARG A 5 -14.55 -6.46 3.78
CA ARG A 5 -14.26 -6.32 5.22
C ARG A 5 -14.10 -7.66 5.90
N LEU A 6 -12.96 -7.85 6.53
CA LEU A 6 -12.67 -9.00 7.38
C LEU A 6 -13.20 -8.74 8.80
N TYR A 7 -13.98 -9.64 9.33
CA TYR A 7 -14.45 -9.66 10.72
C TYR A 7 -13.75 -10.72 11.56
N SER A 8 -13.43 -11.85 10.94
CA SER A 8 -12.55 -12.89 11.46
C SER A 8 -11.93 -13.64 10.28
N PHE A 9 -10.97 -14.53 10.52
CA PHE A 9 -10.25 -15.22 9.44
C PHE A 9 -11.16 -15.92 8.41
N ASN A 10 -12.30 -16.43 8.83
CA ASN A 10 -13.26 -17.12 7.95
C ASN A 10 -14.53 -16.28 7.67
N ASP A 11 -14.54 -15.00 8.05
CA ASP A 11 -15.69 -14.10 7.86
C ASP A 11 -15.26 -12.83 7.13
N ILE A 12 -15.35 -12.87 5.81
CA ILE A 12 -15.16 -11.73 4.91
C ILE A 12 -16.51 -11.37 4.30
N ARG A 13 -16.90 -10.10 4.44
CA ARG A 13 -18.18 -9.60 3.94
C ARG A 13 -17.94 -8.48 2.92
N ILE A 14 -18.79 -8.46 1.89
CA ILE A 14 -18.87 -7.34 0.97
C ILE A 14 -19.87 -6.34 1.52
N GLU A 15 -19.40 -5.14 1.79
CA GLU A 15 -20.20 -4.04 2.34
C GLU A 15 -20.18 -2.83 1.43
N GLU A 16 -21.23 -2.02 1.53
CA GLU A 16 -21.27 -0.71 0.88
C GLU A 16 -21.06 0.38 1.92
N ILE A 17 -20.10 1.26 1.64
CA ILE A 17 -19.79 2.43 2.48
C ILE A 17 -19.75 3.70 1.61
N PRO A 18 -19.87 4.90 2.19
CA PRO A 18 -19.68 6.14 1.45
C PRO A 18 -18.31 6.22 0.78
N VAL A 19 -18.23 6.84 -0.40
CA VAL A 19 -16.95 7.15 -1.04
C VAL A 19 -16.24 8.23 -0.23
N PRO A 20 -14.99 8.00 0.21
CA PRO A 20 -14.27 9.03 0.94
C PRO A 20 -13.96 10.23 0.03
N GLN A 21 -14.00 11.43 0.61
CA GLN A 21 -13.73 12.66 -0.12
C GLN A 21 -12.30 13.12 0.11
N PRO A 22 -11.51 13.42 -0.95
CA PRO A 22 -10.13 13.88 -0.78
C PRO A 22 -10.08 15.29 -0.17
N GLY A 23 -9.23 15.43 0.85
CA GLY A 23 -8.83 16.73 1.38
C GLY A 23 -7.91 17.49 0.41
N PRO A 24 -7.46 18.71 0.78
CA PRO A 24 -6.67 19.55 -0.13
C PRO A 24 -5.41 18.91 -0.68
N GLY A 25 -4.70 18.09 0.11
CA GLY A 25 -3.46 17.41 -0.29
C GLY A 25 -3.64 15.94 -0.68
N ASP A 26 -4.86 15.41 -0.65
CA ASP A 26 -5.14 13.99 -0.84
C ASP A 26 -5.52 13.68 -2.29
N ALA A 27 -5.57 12.39 -2.61
CA ALA A 27 -6.10 11.90 -3.89
C ALA A 27 -7.07 10.73 -3.69
N LEU A 28 -8.05 10.62 -4.58
CA LEU A 28 -8.94 9.47 -4.68
C LEU A 28 -8.51 8.61 -5.87
N ILE A 29 -8.26 7.33 -5.60
CA ILE A 29 -7.86 6.35 -6.61
C ILE A 29 -8.99 5.36 -6.82
N LYS A 30 -9.35 5.10 -8.08
CA LYS A 30 -10.16 3.96 -8.46
C LYS A 30 -9.27 2.74 -8.52
N THR A 31 -9.45 1.80 -7.61
CA THR A 31 -8.67 0.55 -7.56
C THR A 31 -8.93 -0.26 -8.81
N ARG A 32 -7.88 -0.74 -9.46
CA ARG A 32 -7.94 -1.63 -10.63
C ARG A 32 -7.48 -3.04 -10.28
N ALA A 33 -6.49 -3.16 -9.41
CA ALA A 33 -6.02 -4.42 -8.86
C ALA A 33 -5.52 -4.21 -7.43
N CYS A 34 -5.57 -5.25 -6.62
CA CYS A 34 -4.94 -5.29 -5.30
C CYS A 34 -4.41 -6.70 -5.05
N GLY A 35 -3.14 -6.81 -4.71
CA GLY A 35 -2.51 -8.06 -4.32
C GLY A 35 -3.04 -8.55 -2.97
N ILE A 36 -2.88 -9.85 -2.73
CA ILE A 36 -3.16 -10.49 -1.45
C ILE A 36 -1.83 -10.96 -0.86
N CYS A 37 -1.43 -10.32 0.23
CA CYS A 37 -0.21 -10.65 0.94
C CYS A 37 -0.37 -11.97 1.72
N SER A 38 0.73 -12.69 1.90
CA SER A 38 0.76 -13.86 2.80
C SER A 38 0.32 -13.50 4.23
N GLY A 39 0.52 -12.27 4.67
CA GLY A 39 0.03 -11.78 5.96
C GLY A 39 -1.50 -11.74 6.06
N ASP A 40 -2.21 -11.55 4.95
CA ASP A 40 -3.67 -11.51 4.92
C ASP A 40 -4.31 -12.90 5.09
N ILE A 41 -3.52 -13.97 4.88
CA ILE A 41 -3.96 -15.37 5.01
C ILE A 41 -3.35 -16.08 6.23
N MET A 42 -2.70 -15.35 7.14
CA MET A 42 -2.20 -15.87 8.42
C MET A 42 -3.18 -15.57 9.54
N PRO A 43 -3.96 -16.58 10.07
CA PRO A 43 -5.02 -16.34 11.06
C PRO A 43 -4.51 -15.58 12.29
N TRP A 44 -3.41 -16.05 12.87
CA TRP A 44 -2.81 -15.47 14.08
C TRP A 44 -2.37 -14.01 13.94
N TYR A 45 -2.16 -13.55 12.70
CA TYR A 45 -1.75 -12.18 12.39
C TYR A 45 -2.92 -11.29 12.03
N ILE A 46 -3.78 -11.76 11.11
CA ILE A 46 -4.83 -10.91 10.56
C ILE A 46 -6.01 -10.73 11.52
N GLU A 47 -6.35 -11.73 12.33
CA GLU A 47 -7.43 -11.64 13.31
C GLU A 47 -7.19 -10.58 14.37
N LYS A 48 -5.94 -10.31 14.73
CA LYS A 48 -5.60 -9.23 15.67
C LYS A 48 -5.90 -7.84 15.13
N LYS A 49 -6.08 -7.70 13.83
CA LYS A 49 -6.37 -6.43 13.15
C LYS A 49 -7.85 -6.27 12.83
N ALA A 50 -8.62 -7.36 12.85
CA ALA A 50 -10.05 -7.33 12.54
C ALA A 50 -10.85 -6.51 13.58
N PRO A 51 -11.93 -5.81 13.18
CA PRO A 51 -12.41 -5.71 11.80
C PRO A 51 -11.62 -4.69 10.96
N LEU A 52 -11.31 -5.03 9.70
CA LEU A 52 -10.63 -4.12 8.77
C LEU A 52 -11.06 -4.38 7.32
N VAL A 53 -10.93 -3.37 6.45
CA VAL A 53 -10.97 -3.59 5.00
C VAL A 53 -9.60 -4.10 4.56
N LEU A 54 -9.61 -5.23 3.85
CA LEU A 54 -8.40 -5.93 3.42
C LEU A 54 -7.61 -5.17 2.35
N GLY A 55 -6.38 -5.63 2.13
CA GLY A 55 -5.51 -5.24 1.03
C GLY A 55 -4.63 -4.03 1.31
N HIS A 56 -3.35 -4.17 0.95
CA HIS A 56 -2.34 -3.14 1.12
C HIS A 56 -1.34 -3.08 -0.04
N GLU A 57 -1.64 -3.76 -1.13
CA GLU A 57 -0.86 -3.80 -2.37
C GLU A 57 -1.71 -3.29 -3.56
N PRO A 58 -2.38 -2.11 -3.45
CA PRO A 58 -3.28 -1.64 -4.50
C PRO A 58 -2.54 -0.93 -5.62
N SER A 59 -3.06 -1.09 -6.82
CA SER A 59 -2.78 -0.26 -7.98
C SER A 59 -4.08 0.26 -8.60
N GLY A 60 -4.02 1.41 -9.25
CA GLY A 60 -5.23 2.00 -9.79
C GLY A 60 -4.98 3.31 -10.54
N GLU A 61 -6.06 4.00 -10.79
CA GLU A 61 -6.08 5.25 -11.53
C GLU A 61 -6.59 6.39 -10.65
N ILE A 62 -5.87 7.50 -10.61
CA ILE A 62 -6.32 8.70 -9.90
C ILE A 62 -7.56 9.26 -10.60
N VAL A 63 -8.66 9.36 -9.88
CA VAL A 63 -9.93 9.90 -10.38
C VAL A 63 -10.21 11.32 -9.90
N GLU A 64 -9.61 11.69 -8.76
CA GLU A 64 -9.75 13.02 -8.17
C GLU A 64 -8.49 13.36 -7.36
N VAL A 65 -8.09 14.64 -7.39
CA VAL A 65 -6.98 15.17 -6.58
C VAL A 65 -7.44 16.43 -5.84
N GLY A 66 -6.94 16.61 -4.63
CA GLY A 66 -7.17 17.82 -3.85
C GLY A 66 -6.46 19.04 -4.48
N LYS A 67 -6.97 20.24 -4.16
CA LYS A 67 -6.51 21.52 -4.77
C LYS A 67 -5.02 21.84 -4.54
N GLU A 68 -4.38 21.24 -3.55
CA GLU A 68 -2.96 21.47 -3.21
C GLU A 68 -2.03 20.43 -3.84
N VAL A 69 -2.55 19.34 -4.41
CA VAL A 69 -1.76 18.32 -5.10
C VAL A 69 -1.12 18.91 -6.35
N ARG A 70 0.22 18.71 -6.53
CA ARG A 70 0.98 19.21 -7.68
C ARG A 70 1.69 18.13 -8.46
N SER A 71 2.02 17.01 -7.80
CA SER A 71 2.84 15.93 -8.37
C SER A 71 2.03 14.90 -9.14
N PHE A 72 0.70 14.91 -8.98
CA PHE A 72 -0.22 13.95 -9.60
C PHE A 72 -1.43 14.65 -10.20
N ARG A 73 -2.09 13.99 -11.15
CA ARG A 73 -3.29 14.47 -11.82
C ARG A 73 -4.29 13.33 -12.06
N LYS A 74 -5.54 13.67 -12.28
CA LYS A 74 -6.56 12.73 -12.73
C LYS A 74 -6.11 12.01 -14.00
N GLY A 75 -6.28 10.68 -14.03
CA GLY A 75 -5.88 9.79 -15.10
C GLY A 75 -4.51 9.15 -14.88
N ASP A 76 -3.71 9.60 -13.92
CA ASP A 76 -2.43 8.96 -13.61
C ASP A 76 -2.67 7.54 -13.10
N ARG A 77 -1.94 6.60 -13.69
CA ARG A 77 -1.91 5.19 -13.28
C ARG A 77 -0.86 5.04 -12.19
N VAL A 78 -1.25 4.56 -11.02
CA VAL A 78 -0.36 4.56 -9.86
C VAL A 78 -0.40 3.24 -9.09
N PHE A 79 0.73 2.92 -8.47
CA PHE A 79 0.83 2.10 -7.28
C PHE A 79 0.92 3.02 -6.06
N THR A 80 0.34 2.64 -4.94
CA THR A 80 0.47 3.36 -3.67
C THR A 80 0.65 2.39 -2.52
N HIS A 81 1.56 2.74 -1.60
CA HIS A 81 1.79 1.96 -0.40
C HIS A 81 0.90 2.44 0.75
N HIS A 82 0.42 1.51 1.56
CA HIS A 82 -0.48 1.83 2.67
C HIS A 82 0.19 2.57 3.83
N HIS A 83 1.51 2.55 3.93
CA HIS A 83 2.30 3.29 4.90
C HIS A 83 3.26 4.23 4.18
N ALA A 84 3.54 5.39 4.78
CA ALA A 84 4.52 6.33 4.25
C ALA A 84 5.41 6.92 5.36
N PRO A 85 6.73 6.97 5.16
CA PRO A 85 7.65 7.59 6.11
C PRO A 85 7.60 9.13 6.00
N CYS A 86 7.94 9.84 7.09
CA CYS A 86 8.03 11.31 7.04
C CYS A 86 9.31 11.83 6.36
N LEU A 87 10.26 10.97 6.01
CA LEU A 87 11.56 11.25 5.41
C LEU A 87 12.48 12.20 6.19
N SER A 88 12.05 12.78 7.31
CA SER A 88 12.78 13.81 8.08
C SER A 88 13.28 13.35 9.45
N CYS A 89 12.65 12.37 10.09
CA CYS A 89 13.03 11.93 11.44
C CYS A 89 14.35 11.13 11.45
N LYS A 90 14.90 10.92 12.65
CA LYS A 90 16.17 10.18 12.85
C LYS A 90 16.16 8.78 12.26
N TYR A 91 15.01 8.10 12.24
CA TYR A 91 14.86 6.77 11.67
C TYR A 91 14.89 6.82 10.13
N CYS A 92 14.15 7.76 9.54
CA CYS A 92 14.16 7.94 8.09
C CYS A 92 15.54 8.30 7.55
N LYS A 93 16.28 9.18 8.26
CA LYS A 93 17.66 9.57 7.87
C LYS A 93 18.66 8.39 7.87
N ARG A 94 18.35 7.30 8.57
CA ARG A 94 19.14 6.05 8.59
C ARG A 94 18.58 4.95 7.68
N GLY A 95 17.45 5.19 6.98
CA GLY A 95 16.79 4.17 6.17
C GLY A 95 15.93 3.17 6.98
N ASP A 96 15.72 3.42 8.27
CA ASP A 96 14.90 2.59 9.16
C ASP A 96 13.43 3.02 9.12
N PHE A 97 12.84 3.12 7.92
CA PHE A 97 11.52 3.71 7.69
C PHE A 97 10.40 3.09 8.55
N VAL A 98 10.43 1.78 8.77
CA VAL A 98 9.43 1.06 9.59
C VAL A 98 9.43 1.49 11.07
N GLN A 99 10.47 2.19 11.54
CA GLN A 99 10.54 2.76 12.89
C GLN A 99 10.00 4.20 12.95
N CYS A 100 9.71 4.81 11.81
CA CYS A 100 9.12 6.14 11.74
C CYS A 100 7.69 6.12 12.31
N SER A 101 7.36 7.07 13.18
CA SER A 101 6.01 7.20 13.75
C SER A 101 4.96 7.47 12.67
N THR A 102 5.29 8.32 11.71
CA THR A 102 4.42 8.62 10.56
C THR A 102 4.14 7.37 9.74
N TRP A 103 5.17 6.55 9.45
CA TRP A 103 4.99 5.27 8.78
C TRP A 103 4.01 4.36 9.52
N LYS A 104 4.13 4.28 10.85
CA LYS A 104 3.26 3.45 11.69
C LYS A 104 1.81 3.94 11.75
N SER A 105 1.56 5.23 11.55
CA SER A 105 0.24 5.86 11.66
C SER A 105 -0.44 6.13 10.33
N SER A 106 0.32 6.29 9.23
CA SER A 106 -0.25 6.52 7.89
C SER A 106 -1.05 5.32 7.39
N ARG A 107 -2.05 5.59 6.56
CA ARG A 107 -2.99 4.57 6.04
C ARG A 107 -3.50 4.97 4.65
N ILE A 108 -3.93 3.97 3.89
CA ILE A 108 -4.90 4.14 2.80
C ILE A 108 -6.30 3.86 3.35
N ILE A 109 -7.32 4.53 2.85
CA ILE A 109 -8.68 4.47 3.40
C ILE A 109 -9.67 4.07 2.31
N PRO A 110 -10.47 3.03 2.53
CA PRO A 110 -10.59 2.18 3.74
C PRO A 110 -9.62 1.00 3.77
N GLY A 111 -9.01 0.63 2.66
CA GLY A 111 -8.13 -0.50 2.40
C GLY A 111 -8.11 -0.82 0.91
N GLY A 112 -7.11 -1.58 0.43
CA GLY A 112 -6.87 -1.79 -1.01
C GLY A 112 -7.94 -2.65 -1.71
N VAL A 113 -8.59 -3.59 -1.00
CA VAL A 113 -9.69 -4.40 -1.57
C VAL A 113 -11.01 -3.62 -1.43
N SER A 114 -11.09 -2.53 -2.19
CA SER A 114 -12.24 -1.64 -2.30
C SER A 114 -12.28 -1.00 -3.68
N GLU A 115 -13.45 -0.55 -4.14
CA GLU A 115 -13.57 0.08 -5.48
C GLU A 115 -12.81 1.40 -5.57
N TYR A 116 -12.70 2.14 -4.46
CA TYR A 116 -11.97 3.39 -4.36
C TYR A 116 -11.20 3.44 -3.06
N ILE A 117 -10.02 4.07 -3.10
CA ILE A 117 -9.18 4.33 -1.94
C ILE A 117 -8.81 5.81 -1.88
N LEU A 118 -8.88 6.37 -0.69
CA LEU A 118 -8.35 7.69 -0.39
C LEU A 118 -6.89 7.55 0.01
N ILE A 119 -6.02 8.29 -0.66
CA ILE A 119 -4.59 8.38 -0.36
C ILE A 119 -4.35 9.73 0.27
N GLN A 120 -3.90 9.69 1.52
CA GLN A 120 -3.55 10.90 2.25
C GLN A 120 -2.28 11.55 1.68
N ALA A 121 -2.14 12.87 1.84
CA ALA A 121 -1.02 13.66 1.33
C ALA A 121 0.34 12.99 1.60
N ILE A 122 0.57 12.49 2.81
CA ILE A 122 1.85 11.87 3.18
C ILE A 122 2.16 10.60 2.38
N ASN A 123 1.15 9.76 2.09
CA ASN A 123 1.31 8.58 1.25
C ASN A 123 1.46 8.97 -0.22
N LEU A 124 0.68 9.98 -0.65
CA LEU A 124 0.73 10.46 -2.02
C LEU A 124 2.11 11.03 -2.37
N GLU A 125 2.69 11.83 -1.49
CA GLU A 125 3.98 12.49 -1.72
C GLU A 125 5.19 11.56 -1.54
N ASN A 126 5.14 10.63 -0.58
CA ASN A 126 6.32 9.90 -0.14
C ASN A 126 6.36 8.44 -0.55
N ASP A 127 5.21 7.84 -0.93
CA ASP A 127 5.17 6.40 -1.24
C ASP A 127 4.07 6.03 -2.26
N THR A 128 3.86 6.91 -3.25
CA THR A 128 3.02 6.66 -4.42
C THR A 128 3.85 6.89 -5.69
N PHE A 129 3.72 6.00 -6.66
CA PHE A 129 4.51 6.01 -7.89
C PHE A 129 3.63 5.88 -9.12
N VAL A 130 3.93 6.67 -10.14
CA VAL A 130 3.29 6.53 -11.45
C VAL A 130 3.78 5.23 -12.09
N LEU A 131 2.85 4.39 -12.55
CA LEU A 131 3.17 3.18 -13.28
C LEU A 131 3.53 3.52 -14.73
N PRO A 132 4.63 2.99 -15.26
CA PRO A 132 4.93 3.07 -16.69
C PRO A 132 3.78 2.53 -17.54
N GLU A 133 3.59 3.06 -18.75
CA GLU A 133 2.54 2.60 -19.67
C GLU A 133 2.64 1.11 -20.00
N SER A 134 3.88 0.59 -20.05
CA SER A 134 4.16 -0.83 -20.31
C SER A 134 3.78 -1.77 -19.17
N LEU A 135 3.48 -1.25 -17.98
CA LEU A 135 3.15 -2.07 -16.80
C LEU A 135 1.64 -2.15 -16.61
N GLY A 136 1.09 -3.37 -16.47
CA GLY A 136 -0.30 -3.60 -16.08
C GLY A 136 -0.60 -3.16 -14.65
N PHE A 137 -1.89 -3.03 -14.30
CA PHE A 137 -2.26 -2.77 -12.91
C PHE A 137 -1.98 -3.99 -12.04
N GLU A 138 -2.16 -5.18 -12.57
CA GLU A 138 -1.84 -6.44 -11.90
C GLU A 138 -0.34 -6.51 -11.56
N ASP A 139 0.54 -6.13 -12.50
CA ASP A 139 1.98 -6.05 -12.25
C ASP A 139 2.30 -4.98 -11.19
N GLY A 140 1.55 -3.87 -11.19
CA GLY A 140 1.67 -2.79 -10.20
C GLY A 140 1.46 -3.26 -8.77
N THR A 141 0.68 -4.33 -8.54
CA THR A 141 0.48 -4.90 -7.19
C THR A 141 1.73 -5.57 -6.65
N LEU A 142 2.66 -5.97 -7.51
CA LEU A 142 3.92 -6.62 -7.11
C LEU A 142 5.00 -5.65 -6.60
N VAL A 143 4.76 -4.33 -6.66
CA VAL A 143 5.74 -3.32 -6.22
C VAL A 143 6.04 -3.47 -4.72
N GLU A 144 5.02 -3.58 -3.88
CA GLU A 144 5.20 -3.71 -2.42
C GLU A 144 5.91 -5.02 -2.05
N PRO A 145 5.44 -6.22 -2.45
CA PRO A 145 6.12 -7.46 -2.07
C PRO A 145 7.53 -7.57 -2.65
N THR A 146 7.79 -7.00 -3.84
CA THR A 146 9.14 -6.90 -4.39
C THR A 146 10.03 -6.02 -3.53
N ALA A 147 9.53 -4.87 -3.07
CA ALA A 147 10.27 -3.98 -2.16
C ALA A 147 10.60 -4.67 -0.83
N CYS A 148 9.67 -5.45 -0.28
CA CYS A 148 9.90 -6.28 0.91
C CYS A 148 11.02 -7.30 0.68
N SER A 149 11.00 -8.01 -0.45
CA SER A 149 12.03 -8.99 -0.83
C SER A 149 13.40 -8.33 -1.01
N VAL A 150 13.47 -7.23 -1.74
CA VAL A 150 14.71 -6.45 -1.95
C VAL A 150 15.27 -5.96 -0.62
N LYS A 151 14.42 -5.47 0.29
CA LYS A 151 14.83 -5.05 1.63
C LYS A 151 15.42 -6.23 2.43
N GLY A 152 14.79 -7.41 2.37
CA GLY A 152 15.31 -8.63 3.01
C GLY A 152 16.70 -8.98 2.52
N LEU A 153 16.89 -9.04 1.20
CA LEU A 153 18.18 -9.34 0.58
C LEU A 153 19.26 -8.31 0.94
N ARG A 154 18.92 -7.02 0.92
CA ARG A 154 19.86 -5.95 1.32
C ARG A 154 20.29 -6.07 2.78
N ARG A 155 19.38 -6.42 3.68
CA ARG A 155 19.69 -6.58 5.10
C ARG A 155 20.48 -7.86 5.39
N ALA A 156 20.36 -8.89 4.54
CA ALA A 156 21.19 -10.09 4.62
C ALA A 156 22.62 -9.87 4.13
N HIS A 157 22.93 -8.70 3.55
CA HIS A 157 24.26 -8.34 3.01
C HIS A 157 24.79 -9.36 2.00
N ILE A 158 23.94 -10.00 1.23
CA ILE A 158 24.28 -11.01 0.22
C ILE A 158 25.15 -10.37 -0.86
N ARG A 159 26.25 -11.06 -1.22
CA ARG A 159 27.22 -10.63 -2.24
C ARG A 159 27.24 -11.61 -3.39
N GLN A 160 27.75 -11.19 -4.53
CA GLN A 160 28.00 -12.07 -5.67
C GLN A 160 28.94 -13.21 -5.26
N GLY A 161 28.53 -14.46 -5.52
CA GLY A 161 29.27 -15.68 -5.16
C GLY A 161 28.83 -16.33 -3.85
N ASP A 162 27.97 -15.67 -3.06
CA ASP A 162 27.43 -16.27 -1.85
C ASP A 162 26.46 -17.41 -2.18
N THR A 163 26.45 -18.43 -1.33
CA THR A 163 25.43 -19.48 -1.33
C THR A 163 24.30 -19.08 -0.39
N VAL A 164 23.07 -19.06 -0.90
CA VAL A 164 21.89 -18.63 -0.14
C VAL A 164 20.90 -19.78 -0.02
N LEU A 165 20.46 -20.07 1.21
CA LEU A 165 19.37 -20.99 1.48
C LEU A 165 18.10 -20.18 1.76
N VAL A 166 17.03 -20.45 0.98
CA VAL A 166 15.70 -19.88 1.20
C VAL A 166 14.80 -20.99 1.74
N ILE A 167 14.16 -20.73 2.90
CA ILE A 167 13.26 -21.67 3.57
C ILE A 167 11.85 -21.10 3.50
N GLY A 168 10.88 -21.91 3.08
CA GLY A 168 9.47 -21.50 3.00
C GLY A 168 9.13 -20.82 1.66
N LEU A 169 9.25 -21.56 0.60
CA LEU A 169 8.77 -21.20 -0.75
C LEU A 169 7.36 -21.75 -0.97
#